data_e9d653e228b7154d79c840419301f07f
#
_entry.id   e9d653e228b7154d79c840419301f07f
#
_cell.length_a   1.000
_cell.length_b   1.000
_cell.length_c   1.000
_cell.angle_alpha   90.00
_cell.angle_beta   90.00
_cell.angle_gamma   90.00
#
_symmetry.space_group_name_H-M   'P 1'
#
loop_
_entity.id
_entity.type
_entity.pdbx_description
1 polymer ?
#
loop_
_entity_poly.entity_id
_entity_poly.type
_entity_poly.pdbx_seq_one_letter_code
_entity_poly.pdbx_strand_id
1 'polypeptide(L)'
;GIGQPSETLKNYASTLEEARADLVGLYYLMDTKLIDLGLITTLDVGKASYDGYIRNGMLTQLIRIDLGKKIQEEHMQNRQLVASWAIEKGSPENVIEKIVREGKVYYEINDYEKLRALFGDLLREIQRIKSEGDYQAGKELVETYGVNVDLDSHTQVLERTKPLDKAPYGGFVNPVFIPLLNDNGDITDIIIENNQSFVEQMMYYAKNYSTLD
;
A
#
# COMPACT_ATOMS: atom_id res chain seq x y z
N GLY A 1 -1.18 25.81 -15.60
CA GLY A 1 -0.96 24.39 -15.79
C GLY A 1 -1.48 23.93 -17.14
N ILE A 2 -1.04 22.77 -17.55
CA ILE A 2 -1.39 22.15 -18.86
C ILE A 2 -2.66 21.30 -18.78
N GLY A 3 -3.37 21.28 -17.69
CA GLY A 3 -4.60 20.52 -17.43
C GLY A 3 -4.57 19.75 -16.12
N GLN A 4 -5.65 19.04 -15.82
CA GLN A 4 -5.72 18.17 -14.65
C GLN A 4 -4.94 16.85 -14.91
N PRO A 5 -4.34 16.23 -13.88
CA PRO A 5 -3.66 14.94 -14.05
C PRO A 5 -4.53 13.85 -14.71
N SER A 6 -5.83 13.80 -14.40
CA SER A 6 -6.76 12.87 -15.04
C SER A 6 -6.93 13.10 -16.54
N GLU A 7 -6.76 14.34 -17.02
CA GLU A 7 -6.85 14.68 -18.44
C GLU A 7 -5.53 14.40 -19.15
N THR A 8 -4.41 14.74 -18.53
CA THR A 8 -3.08 14.63 -19.13
C THR A 8 -2.49 13.23 -19.02
N LEU A 9 -2.64 12.55 -17.87
CA LEU A 9 -2.07 11.22 -17.60
C LEU A 9 -3.09 10.08 -17.80
N LYS A 10 -4.38 10.42 -18.00
CA LYS A 10 -5.46 9.46 -18.30
C LYS A 10 -5.50 8.28 -17.31
N ASN A 11 -5.47 7.06 -17.81
CA ASN A 11 -5.52 5.82 -17.03
C ASN A 11 -4.31 5.59 -16.11
N TYR A 12 -3.23 6.33 -16.23
CA TYR A 12 -2.07 6.24 -15.35
C TYR A 12 -2.13 7.23 -14.17
N ALA A 13 -3.05 8.19 -14.21
CA ALA A 13 -3.16 9.25 -13.20
C ALA A 13 -3.38 8.71 -11.79
N SER A 14 -4.25 7.71 -11.63
CA SER A 14 -4.60 7.12 -10.32
C SER A 14 -3.41 6.37 -9.74
N THR A 15 -2.79 5.45 -10.49
CA THR A 15 -1.60 4.70 -10.02
C THR A 15 -0.45 5.64 -9.61
N LEU A 16 -0.22 6.71 -10.38
CA LEU A 16 0.82 7.70 -10.07
C LEU A 16 0.47 8.56 -8.85
N GLU A 17 -0.81 8.86 -8.62
CA GLU A 17 -1.24 9.56 -7.40
C GLU A 17 -1.05 8.69 -6.16
N GLU A 18 -1.45 7.42 -6.22
CA GLU A 18 -1.24 6.47 -5.13
C GLU A 18 0.26 6.29 -4.83
N ALA A 19 1.09 6.15 -5.87
CA ALA A 19 2.54 6.06 -5.71
C ALA A 19 3.13 7.34 -5.08
N ARG A 20 2.65 8.52 -5.48
CA ARG A 20 3.06 9.79 -4.89
C ARG A 20 2.69 9.87 -3.41
N ALA A 21 1.48 9.50 -3.06
CA ALA A 21 1.00 9.54 -1.67
C ALA A 21 1.79 8.57 -0.78
N ASP A 22 1.98 7.32 -1.22
CA ASP A 22 2.78 6.34 -0.50
C ASP A 22 4.24 6.78 -0.32
N LEU A 23 4.86 7.32 -1.37
CA LEU A 23 6.25 7.81 -1.33
C LEU A 23 6.44 9.00 -0.38
N VAL A 24 5.46 9.92 -0.28
CA VAL A 24 5.50 10.99 0.72
C VAL A 24 5.53 10.38 2.12
N GLY A 25 4.63 9.45 2.40
CA GLY A 25 4.60 8.76 3.70
C GLY A 25 5.91 8.03 4.00
N LEU A 26 6.40 7.22 3.07
CA LEU A 26 7.65 6.46 3.20
C LEU A 26 8.86 7.39 3.41
N TYR A 27 9.01 8.45 2.61
CA TYR A 27 10.14 9.36 2.71
C TYR A 27 10.22 10.04 4.08
N TYR A 28 9.09 10.51 4.62
CA TYR A 28 9.06 11.19 5.92
C TYR A 28 9.07 10.23 7.11
N LEU A 29 8.67 8.97 6.94
CA LEU A 29 8.63 8.00 8.05
C LEU A 29 10.01 7.72 8.67
N MET A 30 11.10 7.93 7.92
CA MET A 30 12.49 7.88 8.40
C MET A 30 13.04 9.26 8.81
N ASP A 31 12.19 10.26 9.04
CA ASP A 31 12.61 11.57 9.51
C ASP A 31 12.59 11.65 11.04
N THR A 32 13.72 12.07 11.64
CA THR A 32 13.82 12.22 13.10
C THR A 32 12.83 13.22 13.67
N LYS A 33 12.29 14.11 12.83
CA LYS A 33 11.25 15.06 13.23
C LYS A 33 10.00 14.38 13.77
N LEU A 34 9.68 13.19 13.29
CA LEU A 34 8.55 12.41 13.81
C LEU A 34 8.78 11.95 15.26
N ILE A 35 10.03 11.70 15.65
CA ILE A 35 10.40 11.41 17.04
C ILE A 35 10.24 12.68 17.90
N ASP A 36 10.75 13.83 17.42
CA ASP A 36 10.63 15.10 18.12
C ASP A 36 9.17 15.49 18.40
N LEU A 37 8.27 15.14 17.46
CA LEU A 37 6.84 15.39 17.56
C LEU A 37 6.09 14.32 18.39
N GLY A 38 6.78 13.27 18.86
CA GLY A 38 6.17 12.18 19.62
C GLY A 38 5.24 11.27 18.79
N LEU A 39 5.34 11.30 17.46
CA LEU A 39 4.51 10.48 16.57
C LEU A 39 5.04 9.06 16.41
N ILE A 40 6.34 8.85 16.53
CA ILE A 40 7.01 7.56 16.58
C ILE A 40 8.03 7.56 17.73
N THR A 41 8.36 6.38 18.25
CA THR A 41 9.32 6.24 19.35
C THR A 41 10.77 6.13 18.88
N THR A 42 11.00 5.46 17.77
CA THR A 42 12.33 5.26 17.13
C THR A 42 12.19 5.16 15.62
N LEU A 43 13.30 5.30 14.87
CA LEU A 43 13.34 5.07 13.43
C LEU A 43 13.14 3.59 13.04
N ASP A 44 13.15 2.65 13.98
CA ASP A 44 12.87 1.24 13.69
C ASP A 44 11.43 1.03 13.21
N VAL A 45 10.50 1.92 13.59
CA VAL A 45 9.14 1.97 13.04
C VAL A 45 9.20 2.18 11.51
N GLY A 46 10.04 3.13 11.07
CA GLY A 46 10.25 3.40 9.65
C GLY A 46 10.89 2.23 8.92
N LYS A 47 11.93 1.60 9.50
CA LYS A 47 12.59 0.43 8.91
C LYS A 47 11.61 -0.74 8.75
N ALA A 48 10.85 -1.07 9.81
CA ALA A 48 9.83 -2.13 9.76
C ALA A 48 8.74 -1.84 8.71
N SER A 49 8.39 -0.58 8.51
CA SER A 49 7.43 -0.16 7.47
C SER A 49 8.03 -0.33 6.07
N TYR A 50 9.30 -0.03 5.88
CA TYR A 50 10.01 -0.26 4.61
C TYR A 50 10.05 -1.76 4.27
N ASP A 51 10.44 -2.61 5.23
CA ASP A 51 10.42 -4.07 5.07
C ASP A 51 9.02 -4.58 4.68
N GLY A 52 8.00 -4.08 5.38
CA GLY A 52 6.60 -4.40 5.09
C GLY A 52 6.17 -3.96 3.69
N TYR A 53 6.56 -2.75 3.29
CA TYR A 53 6.20 -2.18 1.99
C TYR A 53 6.84 -2.94 0.83
N ILE A 54 8.15 -3.18 0.87
CA ILE A 54 8.88 -3.94 -0.15
C ILE A 54 8.34 -5.38 -0.25
N ARG A 55 8.17 -6.06 0.89
CA ARG A 55 7.58 -7.41 0.93
C ARG A 55 6.17 -7.44 0.35
N ASN A 56 5.32 -6.45 0.67
CA ASN A 56 3.96 -6.40 0.17
C ASN A 56 3.94 -6.14 -1.34
N GLY A 57 4.70 -5.16 -1.81
CA GLY A 57 4.77 -4.81 -3.23
C GLY A 57 5.28 -5.94 -4.11
N MET A 58 6.27 -6.71 -3.65
CA MET A 58 6.90 -7.76 -4.44
C MET A 58 6.32 -9.16 -4.24
N LEU A 59 5.67 -9.44 -3.10
CA LEU A 59 5.24 -10.79 -2.74
C LEU A 59 3.80 -10.84 -2.22
N THR A 60 3.52 -10.26 -1.05
CA THR A 60 2.31 -10.58 -0.29
C THR A 60 1.02 -10.26 -1.03
N GLN A 61 0.97 -9.15 -1.78
CA GLN A 61 -0.22 -8.75 -2.53
C GLN A 61 -0.56 -9.71 -3.68
N LEU A 62 0.41 -10.49 -4.18
CA LEU A 62 0.23 -11.39 -5.32
C LEU A 62 -0.74 -12.55 -5.02
N ILE A 63 -1.05 -12.81 -3.76
CA ILE A 63 -2.10 -13.79 -3.37
C ILE A 63 -3.49 -13.42 -3.91
N ARG A 64 -3.71 -12.17 -4.30
CA ARG A 64 -5.00 -11.66 -4.78
C ARG A 64 -5.17 -11.78 -6.29
N ILE A 65 -4.16 -12.30 -7.00
CA ILE A 65 -4.12 -12.36 -8.45
C ILE A 65 -4.01 -13.81 -8.88
N ASP A 66 -4.75 -14.20 -9.90
CA ASP A 66 -4.60 -15.50 -10.53
C ASP A 66 -3.23 -15.63 -11.18
N LEU A 67 -2.63 -16.83 -11.11
CA LEU A 67 -1.31 -17.08 -11.64
C LEU A 67 -1.17 -16.63 -13.11
N GLY A 68 -0.14 -15.86 -13.39
CA GLY A 68 0.18 -15.36 -14.73
C GLY A 68 -0.67 -14.18 -15.20
N LYS A 69 -1.58 -13.66 -14.38
CA LYS A 69 -2.31 -12.42 -14.68
C LYS A 69 -1.47 -11.21 -14.33
N LYS A 70 -1.75 -10.11 -15.03
CA LYS A 70 -1.16 -8.78 -14.76
C LYS A 70 -1.91 -8.10 -13.62
N ILE A 71 -1.21 -7.20 -12.93
CA ILE A 71 -1.83 -6.32 -11.93
C ILE A 71 -2.70 -5.29 -12.64
N GLN A 72 -3.95 -5.16 -12.23
CA GLN A 72 -4.92 -4.20 -12.78
C GLN A 72 -5.35 -3.13 -11.78
N GLU A 73 -5.30 -3.42 -10.49
CA GLU A 73 -5.74 -2.54 -9.41
C GLU A 73 -4.64 -1.53 -9.05
N GLU A 74 -4.98 -0.25 -8.97
CA GLU A 74 -4.05 0.87 -8.90
C GLU A 74 -3.17 0.85 -7.65
N HIS A 75 -3.72 0.50 -6.49
CA HIS A 75 -2.94 0.37 -5.25
C HIS A 75 -1.92 -0.78 -5.29
N MET A 76 -2.25 -1.86 -6.01
CA MET A 76 -1.30 -2.96 -6.21
C MET A 76 -0.23 -2.57 -7.22
N GLN A 77 -0.63 -1.88 -8.30
CA GLN A 77 0.32 -1.35 -9.30
C GLN A 77 1.31 -0.39 -8.66
N ASN A 78 0.83 0.55 -7.84
CA ASN A 78 1.70 1.53 -7.19
C ASN A 78 2.74 0.84 -6.28
N ARG A 79 2.31 -0.10 -5.43
CA ARG A 79 3.22 -0.79 -4.49
C ARG A 79 4.28 -1.58 -5.23
N GLN A 80 3.90 -2.28 -6.30
CA GLN A 80 4.88 -2.98 -7.12
C GLN A 80 5.81 -2.02 -7.85
N LEU A 81 5.28 -0.92 -8.41
CA LEU A 81 6.07 0.11 -9.09
C LEU A 81 7.16 0.66 -8.17
N VAL A 82 6.78 1.11 -6.99
CA VAL A 82 7.72 1.70 -6.02
C VAL A 82 8.77 0.68 -5.59
N ALA A 83 8.34 -0.54 -5.27
CA ALA A 83 9.25 -1.60 -4.81
C ALA A 83 10.20 -2.06 -5.92
N SER A 84 9.71 -2.38 -7.11
CA SER A 84 10.53 -2.89 -8.22
C SER A 84 11.47 -1.82 -8.77
N TRP A 85 11.02 -0.57 -8.84
CA TRP A 85 11.88 0.56 -9.23
C TRP A 85 13.03 0.75 -8.23
N ALA A 86 12.73 0.73 -6.93
CA ALA A 86 13.74 0.87 -5.89
C ALA A 86 14.75 -0.28 -5.89
N ILE A 87 14.32 -1.53 -6.15
CA ILE A 87 15.20 -2.69 -6.31
C ILE A 87 16.14 -2.50 -7.50
N GLU A 88 15.59 -2.12 -8.66
CA GLU A 88 16.42 -1.92 -9.87
C GLU A 88 17.42 -0.78 -9.69
N LYS A 89 16.96 0.39 -9.24
CA LYS A 89 17.84 1.58 -9.10
C LYS A 89 18.84 1.44 -7.95
N GLY A 90 18.46 0.72 -6.90
CA GLY A 90 19.35 0.40 -5.78
C GLY A 90 20.34 -0.75 -6.03
N SER A 91 20.15 -1.51 -7.10
CA SER A 91 20.97 -2.70 -7.42
C SER A 91 22.48 -2.43 -7.50
N PRO A 92 22.97 -1.34 -8.11
CA PRO A 92 24.42 -1.08 -8.18
C PRO A 92 25.10 -0.93 -6.82
N GLU A 93 24.34 -0.53 -5.79
CA GLU A 93 24.83 -0.34 -4.43
C GLU A 93 24.29 -1.39 -3.44
N ASN A 94 23.65 -2.43 -3.96
CA ASN A 94 23.04 -3.52 -3.19
C ASN A 94 22.12 -3.03 -2.05
N VAL A 95 21.28 -2.01 -2.35
CA VAL A 95 20.37 -1.40 -1.37
C VAL A 95 19.30 -2.39 -0.93
N ILE A 96 18.76 -3.15 -1.88
CA ILE A 96 17.79 -4.23 -1.64
C ILE A 96 18.27 -5.48 -2.40
N GLU A 97 18.31 -6.59 -1.70
CA GLU A 97 18.76 -7.86 -2.28
C GLU A 97 17.60 -8.87 -2.34
N LYS A 98 17.41 -9.51 -3.52
CA LYS A 98 16.55 -10.68 -3.65
C LYS A 98 17.35 -11.91 -3.24
N ILE A 99 17.00 -12.52 -2.13
CA ILE A 99 17.68 -13.70 -1.59
C ILE A 99 16.77 -14.94 -1.61
N VAL A 100 17.41 -16.12 -1.67
CA VAL A 100 16.71 -17.40 -1.58
C VAL A 100 17.23 -18.15 -0.35
N ARG A 101 16.31 -18.46 0.59
CA ARG A 101 16.60 -19.28 1.77
C ARG A 101 15.65 -20.48 1.78
N GLU A 102 16.17 -21.68 1.84
CA GLU A 102 15.38 -22.92 1.83
C GLU A 102 14.37 -23.00 0.66
N GLY A 103 14.81 -22.58 -0.53
CA GLY A 103 13.99 -22.55 -1.74
C GLY A 103 12.91 -21.45 -1.77
N LYS A 104 12.89 -20.53 -0.81
CA LYS A 104 11.92 -19.44 -0.72
C LYS A 104 12.57 -18.09 -1.00
N VAL A 105 11.90 -17.29 -1.80
CA VAL A 105 12.33 -15.91 -2.12
C VAL A 105 11.98 -14.96 -0.98
N TYR A 106 12.95 -14.09 -0.67
CA TYR A 106 12.81 -12.95 0.24
C TYR A 106 13.47 -11.71 -0.39
N TYR A 107 13.12 -10.54 0.12
CA TYR A 107 13.79 -9.28 -0.16
C TYR A 107 14.35 -8.75 1.14
N GLU A 108 15.64 -8.44 1.17
CA GLU A 108 16.37 -7.94 2.34
C GLU A 108 16.86 -6.52 2.05
N ILE A 109 16.57 -5.57 2.94
CA ILE A 109 17.03 -4.18 2.81
C ILE A 109 18.35 -4.06 3.53
N ASN A 110 19.42 -3.77 2.78
CA ASN A 110 20.79 -3.63 3.31
C ASN A 110 21.10 -2.20 3.73
N ASP A 111 20.44 -1.18 3.11
CA ASP A 111 20.70 0.22 3.39
C ASP A 111 19.38 1.04 3.36
N TYR A 112 18.83 1.32 4.54
CA TYR A 112 17.57 2.06 4.69
C TYR A 112 17.69 3.55 4.33
N GLU A 113 18.87 4.16 4.56
CA GLU A 113 19.08 5.57 4.23
C GLU A 113 19.17 5.77 2.70
N LYS A 114 19.86 4.89 2.01
CA LYS A 114 19.87 4.90 0.54
C LYS A 114 18.51 4.58 -0.03
N LEU A 115 17.75 3.66 0.57
CA LEU A 115 16.38 3.39 0.15
C LEU A 115 15.49 4.62 0.33
N ARG A 116 15.62 5.35 1.44
CA ARG A 116 14.94 6.64 1.63
C ARG A 116 15.27 7.63 0.51
N ALA A 117 16.55 7.73 0.14
CA ALA A 117 16.99 8.61 -0.95
C ALA A 117 16.35 8.21 -2.29
N LEU A 118 16.33 6.91 -2.61
CA LEU A 118 15.66 6.38 -3.80
C LEU A 118 14.16 6.70 -3.82
N PHE A 119 13.47 6.58 -2.70
CA PHE A 119 12.06 7.00 -2.59
C PHE A 119 11.88 8.50 -2.87
N GLY A 120 12.81 9.33 -2.39
CA GLY A 120 12.83 10.77 -2.70
C GLY A 120 13.04 11.06 -4.18
N ASP A 121 13.92 10.30 -4.85
CA ASP A 121 14.19 10.45 -6.28
C ASP A 121 12.98 10.04 -7.12
N LEU A 122 12.35 8.92 -6.81
CA LEU A 122 11.12 8.48 -7.49
C LEU A 122 9.96 9.45 -7.25
N LEU A 123 9.82 9.96 -6.02
CA LEU A 123 8.81 10.98 -5.69
C LEU A 123 9.00 12.24 -6.54
N ARG A 124 10.24 12.70 -6.71
CA ARG A 124 10.58 13.86 -7.55
C ARG A 124 10.19 13.63 -9.00
N GLU A 125 10.49 12.44 -9.53
CA GLU A 125 10.16 12.09 -10.92
C GLU A 125 8.64 12.00 -11.12
N ILE A 126 7.91 11.35 -10.23
CA ILE A 126 6.44 11.28 -10.30
C ILE A 126 5.83 12.68 -10.20
N GLN A 127 6.36 13.54 -9.32
CA GLN A 127 5.91 14.93 -9.21
C GLN A 127 6.19 15.72 -10.49
N ARG A 128 7.33 15.52 -11.16
CA ARG A 128 7.63 16.11 -12.47
C ARG A 128 6.62 15.65 -13.51
N ILE A 129 6.43 14.33 -13.65
CA ILE A 129 5.47 13.73 -14.59
C ILE A 129 4.07 14.35 -14.43
N LYS A 130 3.61 14.47 -13.18
CA LYS A 130 2.29 15.04 -12.87
C LYS A 130 2.21 16.53 -13.17
N SER A 131 3.25 17.30 -12.84
CA SER A 131 3.28 18.75 -13.02
C SER A 131 3.37 19.14 -14.49
N GLU A 132 4.07 18.35 -15.30
CA GLU A 132 4.26 18.56 -16.72
C GLU A 132 3.19 17.87 -17.60
N GLY A 133 2.39 16.97 -17.00
CA GLY A 133 1.44 16.16 -17.72
C GLY A 133 2.09 15.21 -18.72
N ASP A 134 3.30 14.72 -18.38
CA ASP A 134 4.11 13.85 -19.24
C ASP A 134 3.51 12.44 -19.30
N TYR A 135 2.52 12.28 -20.20
CA TYR A 135 1.83 11.00 -20.40
C TYR A 135 2.76 9.85 -20.75
N GLN A 136 3.77 10.12 -21.60
CA GLN A 136 4.65 9.05 -22.08
C GLN A 136 5.54 8.53 -20.96
N ALA A 137 6.14 9.40 -20.15
CA ALA A 137 6.94 9.01 -19.00
C ALA A 137 6.08 8.31 -17.93
N GLY A 138 4.87 8.81 -17.67
CA GLY A 138 3.93 8.17 -16.76
C GLY A 138 3.53 6.76 -17.18
N LYS A 139 3.20 6.58 -18.45
CA LYS A 139 2.92 5.28 -19.04
C LYS A 139 4.11 4.32 -18.89
N GLU A 140 5.29 4.76 -19.32
CA GLU A 140 6.49 3.94 -19.28
C GLU A 140 6.82 3.49 -17.86
N LEU A 141 6.73 4.40 -16.89
CA LEU A 141 6.99 4.11 -15.48
C LEU A 141 6.02 3.05 -14.93
N VAL A 142 4.71 3.20 -15.16
CA VAL A 142 3.70 2.26 -14.67
C VAL A 142 3.79 0.91 -15.39
N GLU A 143 3.90 0.89 -16.72
CA GLU A 143 3.94 -0.36 -17.47
C GLU A 143 5.22 -1.16 -17.23
N THR A 144 6.35 -0.50 -17.00
CA THR A 144 7.63 -1.16 -16.72
C THR A 144 7.64 -1.77 -15.33
N TYR A 145 7.20 -1.01 -14.32
CA TYR A 145 7.42 -1.38 -12.92
C TYR A 145 6.16 -1.85 -12.17
N GLY A 146 4.96 -1.45 -12.60
CA GLY A 146 3.73 -1.67 -11.83
C GLY A 146 2.85 -2.82 -12.31
N VAL A 147 2.99 -3.28 -13.55
CA VAL A 147 1.99 -4.14 -14.20
C VAL A 147 2.39 -5.61 -14.26
N ASN A 148 3.64 -5.89 -14.62
CA ASN A 148 4.10 -7.24 -14.88
C ASN A 148 4.61 -7.92 -13.60
N VAL A 149 4.22 -9.17 -13.42
CA VAL A 149 4.57 -9.98 -12.24
C VAL A 149 5.62 -11.03 -12.62
N ASP A 150 6.64 -11.20 -11.79
CA ASP A 150 7.58 -12.32 -11.90
C ASP A 150 6.86 -13.64 -11.62
N LEU A 151 6.76 -14.50 -12.63
CA LEU A 151 5.99 -15.74 -12.57
C LEU A 151 6.51 -16.70 -11.49
N ASP A 152 7.82 -16.79 -11.30
CA ASP A 152 8.43 -17.69 -10.32
C ASP A 152 8.10 -17.22 -8.88
N SER A 153 8.24 -15.94 -8.60
CA SER A 153 7.84 -15.37 -7.31
C SER A 153 6.35 -15.51 -7.07
N HIS A 154 5.51 -15.30 -8.09
CA HIS A 154 4.06 -15.45 -8.00
C HIS A 154 3.66 -16.90 -7.66
N THR A 155 4.23 -17.87 -8.38
CA THR A 155 4.01 -19.30 -8.11
C THR A 155 4.35 -19.64 -6.66
N GLN A 156 5.53 -19.22 -6.20
CA GLN A 156 5.95 -19.45 -4.82
C GLN A 156 5.00 -18.81 -3.79
N VAL A 157 4.53 -17.57 -4.03
CA VAL A 157 3.60 -16.89 -3.13
C VAL A 157 2.30 -17.69 -3.00
N LEU A 158 1.72 -18.14 -4.10
CA LEU A 158 0.49 -18.94 -4.10
C LEU A 158 0.69 -20.29 -3.38
N GLU A 159 1.79 -20.98 -3.63
CA GLU A 159 2.11 -22.26 -2.96
C GLU A 159 2.32 -22.08 -1.44
N ARG A 160 3.03 -21.02 -1.02
CA ARG A 160 3.29 -20.73 0.39
C ARG A 160 2.05 -20.32 1.17
N THR A 161 1.09 -19.69 0.52
CA THR A 161 -0.16 -19.22 1.16
C THR A 161 -1.26 -20.28 1.18
N LYS A 162 -1.24 -21.24 0.25
CA LYS A 162 -2.24 -22.29 0.15
C LYS A 162 -2.51 -23.05 1.46
N PRO A 163 -1.49 -23.48 2.25
CA PRO A 163 -1.72 -24.20 3.51
C PRO A 163 -2.16 -23.29 4.67
N LEU A 164 -2.20 -21.96 4.51
CA LEU A 164 -2.51 -21.04 5.61
C LEU A 164 -4.01 -20.88 5.86
N ASP A 165 -4.87 -21.45 5.01
CA ASP A 165 -6.34 -21.40 5.09
C ASP A 165 -6.86 -20.00 5.49
N LYS A 166 -6.30 -18.96 4.88
CA LYS A 166 -6.71 -17.59 5.16
C LYS A 166 -8.05 -17.31 4.52
N ALA A 167 -8.97 -16.78 5.31
CA ALA A 167 -10.21 -16.24 4.77
C ALA A 167 -9.88 -15.24 3.64
N PRO A 168 -10.57 -15.30 2.50
CA PRO A 168 -10.27 -14.46 1.33
C PRO A 168 -10.47 -12.96 1.60
N TYR A 169 -11.29 -12.63 2.58
CA TYR A 169 -11.57 -11.25 2.97
C TYR A 169 -11.94 -11.16 4.45
N GLY A 170 -11.29 -10.24 5.17
CA GLY A 170 -11.49 -10.03 6.60
C GLY A 170 -12.47 -8.91 6.98
N GLY A 171 -12.94 -8.10 6.04
CA GLY A 171 -13.85 -6.99 6.28
C GLY A 171 -13.39 -5.99 7.37
N PHE A 172 -14.06 -4.86 7.44
CA PHE A 172 -13.88 -3.91 8.54
C PHE A 172 -15.02 -4.06 9.53
N VAL A 173 -14.71 -3.99 10.82
CA VAL A 173 -15.68 -3.84 11.89
C VAL A 173 -15.60 -2.38 12.36
N ASN A 174 -16.72 -1.66 12.25
CA ASN A 174 -16.78 -0.28 12.69
C ASN A 174 -17.17 -0.21 14.18
N PRO A 175 -16.64 0.74 14.94
CA PRO A 175 -17.13 0.99 16.28
C PRO A 175 -18.62 1.41 16.24
N VAL A 176 -19.40 0.98 17.23
CA VAL A 176 -20.77 1.42 17.42
C VAL A 176 -20.76 2.64 18.34
N PHE A 177 -21.36 3.74 17.91
CA PHE A 177 -21.51 4.96 18.69
C PHE A 177 -22.91 5.01 19.31
N ILE A 178 -22.96 4.98 20.64
CA ILE A 178 -24.21 5.04 21.41
C ILE A 178 -24.29 6.41 22.07
N PRO A 179 -25.19 7.30 21.61
CA PRO A 179 -25.37 8.61 22.23
C PRO A 179 -26.05 8.49 23.59
N LEU A 180 -25.49 9.16 24.59
CA LEU A 180 -26.17 9.41 25.88
C LEU A 180 -26.88 10.73 25.78
N LEU A 181 -28.19 10.70 26.09
CA LEU A 181 -29.07 11.87 25.97
C LEU A 181 -29.44 12.39 27.38
N ASN A 182 -29.55 13.71 27.50
CA ASN A 182 -30.22 14.34 28.66
C ASN A 182 -31.75 14.29 28.53
N ASP A 183 -32.46 14.82 29.56
CA ASP A 183 -33.90 14.85 29.59
C ASP A 183 -34.54 15.70 28.46
N ASN A 184 -33.75 16.59 27.83
CA ASN A 184 -34.19 17.41 26.71
C ASN A 184 -33.91 16.75 25.32
N GLY A 185 -33.25 15.58 25.31
CA GLY A 185 -32.87 14.90 24.08
C GLY A 185 -31.54 15.35 23.46
N ASP A 186 -30.74 16.20 24.14
CA ASP A 186 -29.45 16.62 23.69
C ASP A 186 -28.40 15.55 23.99
N ILE A 187 -27.46 15.34 23.08
CA ILE A 187 -26.31 14.40 23.27
C ILE A 187 -25.38 15.02 24.30
N THR A 188 -25.19 14.34 25.44
CA THR A 188 -24.26 14.75 26.51
C THR A 188 -22.96 14.00 26.48
N ASP A 189 -22.95 12.76 25.94
CA ASP A 189 -21.75 11.94 25.79
C ASP A 189 -21.99 10.85 24.73
N ILE A 190 -20.93 10.15 24.34
CA ILE A 190 -20.97 9.04 23.38
C ILE A 190 -20.17 7.85 23.93
N ILE A 191 -20.83 6.72 24.09
CA ILE A 191 -20.16 5.44 24.37
C ILE A 191 -19.69 4.85 23.05
N ILE A 192 -18.43 4.41 23.00
CA ILE A 192 -17.83 3.73 21.86
C ILE A 192 -17.69 2.24 22.20
N GLU A 193 -18.39 1.38 21.45
CA GLU A 193 -18.31 -0.08 21.61
C GLU A 193 -17.63 -0.72 20.41
N ASN A 194 -16.66 -1.61 20.68
CA ASN A 194 -15.86 -2.35 19.69
C ASN A 194 -16.01 -3.88 19.87
N ASN A 195 -17.15 -4.35 20.38
CA ASN A 195 -17.36 -5.72 20.82
C ASN A 195 -18.06 -6.62 19.79
N GLN A 196 -18.48 -6.07 18.64
CA GLN A 196 -19.12 -6.85 17.59
C GLN A 196 -18.11 -7.61 16.73
N SER A 197 -18.43 -8.85 16.38
CA SER A 197 -17.74 -9.58 15.31
C SER A 197 -18.16 -9.06 13.93
N PHE A 198 -17.34 -9.36 12.91
CA PHE A 198 -17.71 -9.01 11.53
C PHE A 198 -19.06 -9.56 11.11
N VAL A 199 -19.36 -10.83 11.46
CA VAL A 199 -20.66 -11.46 11.12
C VAL A 199 -21.82 -10.76 11.80
N GLU A 200 -21.71 -10.46 13.09
CA GLU A 200 -22.77 -9.75 13.82
C GLU A 200 -23.05 -8.38 13.23
N GLN A 201 -22.02 -7.64 12.89
CA GLN A 201 -22.18 -6.32 12.27
C GLN A 201 -22.77 -6.38 10.87
N MET A 202 -22.36 -7.35 10.03
CA MET A 202 -22.96 -7.55 8.71
C MET A 202 -24.44 -7.96 8.81
N MET A 203 -24.77 -8.82 9.76
CA MET A 203 -26.17 -9.19 10.02
C MET A 203 -27.02 -8.00 10.52
N TYR A 204 -26.42 -7.14 11.36
CA TYR A 204 -27.07 -5.90 11.80
C TYR A 204 -27.34 -4.96 10.61
N TYR A 205 -26.38 -4.77 9.72
CA TYR A 205 -26.55 -3.91 8.54
C TYR A 205 -27.59 -4.50 7.57
N ALA A 206 -27.54 -5.80 7.33
CA ALA A 206 -28.53 -6.46 6.48
C ALA A 206 -29.96 -6.29 7.02
N LYS A 207 -30.14 -6.44 8.34
CA LYS A 207 -31.46 -6.30 8.98
C LYS A 207 -31.98 -4.87 8.98
N ASN A 208 -31.13 -3.85 9.17
CA ASN A 208 -31.56 -2.48 9.43
C ASN A 208 -31.47 -1.56 8.21
N TYR A 209 -30.63 -1.89 7.23
CA TYR A 209 -30.31 -1.02 6.10
C TYR A 209 -30.43 -1.70 4.73
N SER A 210 -30.76 -2.98 4.67
CA SER A 210 -31.02 -3.64 3.39
C SER A 210 -32.28 -3.07 2.74
N THR A 211 -32.16 -2.80 1.44
CA THR A 211 -33.33 -2.42 0.59
C THR A 211 -33.89 -3.63 -0.18
N LEU A 212 -33.35 -4.81 0.06
CA LEU A 212 -33.82 -6.06 -0.53
C LEU A 212 -34.89 -6.64 0.39
N ASP A 213 -36.12 -6.72 -0.11
CA ASP A 213 -37.26 -7.41 0.52
C ASP A 213 -37.08 -8.94 0.43
#